data_f621f9a81a42833e6b86d0b6fb38854d
#
_entry.id   f621f9a81a42833e6b86d0b6fb38854d
#
_cell.length_a   1.000
_cell.length_b   1.000
_cell.length_c   1.000
_cell.angle_alpha   90.00
_cell.angle_beta   90.00
_cell.angle_gamma   90.00
#
_symmetry.space_group_name_H-M   'P 1'
#
loop_
_entity.id
_entity.type
_entity.pdbx_description
1 polymer ?
#
loop_
_entity_poly.entity_id
_entity_poly.type
_entity_poly.pdbx_seq_one_letter_code
_entity_poly.pdbx_strand_id
1 'polypeptide(L)'
;MPLEATIDDIIDRSVKHDDIYYYGSSSRYFKELDAKIVDKTGIYRIDDSGVAMRKWEVCPTLKANMGTYPDRVPIIRDDFGIRKLTPMECLAFQGYPKHYAFKGVSLESAYKQCGNTVCVPVVRSIADNIIKIL
;
A
#
# COMPACT_ATOMS: atom_id res chain seq x y z
N MET A 1 -18.75 -11.18 -3.48
CA MET A 1 -18.50 -11.00 -2.03
C MET A 1 -18.31 -9.51 -1.77
N PRO A 2 -19.06 -8.88 -0.89
CA PRO A 2 -18.87 -7.48 -0.56
C PRO A 2 -17.46 -7.27 0.08
N LEU A 3 -16.86 -6.12 -0.16
CA LEU A 3 -15.60 -5.75 0.50
C LEU A 3 -15.86 -5.60 2.00
N GLU A 4 -15.06 -6.27 2.82
CA GLU A 4 -15.17 -6.19 4.28
C GLU A 4 -14.54 -4.91 4.84
N ALA A 5 -13.66 -4.25 4.08
CA ALA A 5 -13.00 -3.01 4.45
C ALA A 5 -12.80 -2.11 3.23
N THR A 6 -12.89 -0.81 3.44
CA THR A 6 -12.58 0.22 2.46
C THR A 6 -11.15 0.74 2.63
N ILE A 7 -10.68 1.55 1.69
CA ILE A 7 -9.38 2.23 1.80
C ILE A 7 -9.33 3.10 3.06
N ASP A 8 -10.41 3.79 3.38
CA ASP A 8 -10.47 4.70 4.52
C ASP A 8 -10.49 3.97 5.89
N ASP A 9 -10.83 2.68 5.91
CA ASP A 9 -10.67 1.84 7.11
C ASP A 9 -9.20 1.48 7.39
N ILE A 10 -8.35 1.56 6.38
CA ILE A 10 -6.94 1.19 6.44
C ILE A 10 -6.04 2.42 6.54
N ILE A 11 -6.36 3.47 5.78
CA ILE A 11 -5.54 4.69 5.66
C ILE A 11 -6.18 5.82 6.43
N ASP A 12 -5.52 6.29 7.48
CA ASP A 12 -5.87 7.53 8.16
C ASP A 12 -5.03 8.70 7.59
N ARG A 13 -5.69 9.55 6.80
CA ARG A 13 -5.04 10.69 6.14
C ARG A 13 -4.80 11.88 7.08
N SER A 14 -5.35 11.85 8.29
CA SER A 14 -5.18 12.89 9.30
C SER A 14 -3.96 12.68 10.19
N VAL A 15 -3.31 11.52 10.12
CA VAL A 15 -2.11 11.17 10.90
C VAL A 15 -0.85 11.41 10.08
N LYS A 16 0.07 12.21 10.63
CA LYS A 16 1.39 12.40 10.04
C LYS A 16 2.28 11.19 10.33
N HIS A 17 2.89 10.66 9.26
CA HIS A 17 3.90 9.61 9.34
C HIS A 17 5.32 10.20 9.31
N ASP A 18 6.32 9.34 9.47
CA ASP A 18 7.73 9.74 9.35
C ASP A 18 8.04 10.34 7.97
N ASP A 19 8.93 11.32 7.93
CA ASP A 19 9.28 12.05 6.70
C ASP A 19 9.83 11.14 5.60
N ILE A 20 10.39 9.98 5.94
CA ILE A 20 10.88 8.99 4.96
C ILE A 20 9.80 8.46 4.01
N TYR A 21 8.52 8.57 4.38
CA TYR A 21 7.41 8.14 3.54
C TYR A 21 6.94 9.23 2.57
N TYR A 22 7.30 10.49 2.79
CA TYR A 22 6.83 11.61 1.99
C TYR A 22 7.77 11.92 0.83
N TYR A 23 7.18 12.26 -0.32
CA TYR A 23 7.89 12.79 -1.47
C TYR A 23 7.99 14.31 -1.34
N GLY A 24 9.21 14.83 -1.27
CA GLY A 24 9.49 16.25 -1.24
C GLY A 24 9.90 16.79 -2.62
N SER A 25 10.08 18.11 -2.70
CA SER A 25 10.49 18.83 -3.93
C SER A 25 11.82 18.36 -4.51
N SER A 26 12.67 17.70 -3.72
CA SER A 26 13.93 17.09 -4.14
C SER A 26 13.75 15.73 -4.82
N SER A 27 12.58 15.12 -4.73
CA SER A 27 12.28 13.86 -5.39
C SER A 27 12.20 14.03 -6.91
N ARG A 28 12.84 13.13 -7.66
CA ARG A 28 12.77 13.09 -9.12
C ARG A 28 11.35 13.11 -9.69
N TYR A 29 10.44 12.47 -9.00
CA TYR A 29 9.04 12.31 -9.46
C TYR A 29 8.09 13.36 -8.90
N PHE A 30 8.55 14.26 -8.03
CA PHE A 30 7.69 15.16 -7.27
C PHE A 30 6.75 15.99 -8.18
N LYS A 31 7.27 16.59 -9.25
CA LYS A 31 6.48 17.41 -10.16
C LYS A 31 5.34 16.63 -10.82
N GLU A 32 5.62 15.40 -11.25
CA GLU A 32 4.62 14.54 -11.88
C GLU A 32 3.59 14.05 -10.84
N LEU A 33 4.06 13.68 -9.65
CA LEU A 33 3.20 13.27 -8.55
C LEU A 33 2.27 14.40 -8.11
N ASP A 34 2.81 15.60 -7.92
CA ASP A 34 2.01 16.76 -7.49
C ASP A 34 0.96 17.16 -8.52
N ALA A 35 1.28 17.06 -9.81
CA ALA A 35 0.34 17.36 -10.90
C ALA A 35 -0.77 16.31 -11.04
N LYS A 36 -0.48 15.01 -10.83
CA LYS A 36 -1.40 13.91 -11.08
C LYS A 36 -2.15 13.44 -9.84
N ILE A 37 -1.56 13.52 -8.66
CA ILE A 37 -2.17 13.09 -7.40
C ILE A 37 -2.92 14.26 -6.76
N VAL A 38 -4.05 14.62 -7.33
CA VAL A 38 -4.92 15.68 -6.83
C VAL A 38 -6.09 15.17 -6.00
N ASP A 39 -6.51 13.92 -6.24
CA ASP A 39 -7.61 13.29 -5.52
C ASP A 39 -7.07 12.62 -4.24
N LYS A 40 -7.54 13.13 -3.09
CA LYS A 40 -7.17 12.56 -1.77
C LYS A 40 -7.79 11.17 -1.51
N THR A 41 -8.80 10.77 -2.27
CA THR A 41 -9.47 9.47 -2.07
C THR A 41 -8.82 8.35 -2.88
N GLY A 42 -8.00 8.68 -3.89
CA GLY A 42 -7.37 7.71 -4.78
C GLY A 42 -6.10 7.07 -4.22
N ILE A 43 -5.80 5.91 -4.75
CA ILE A 43 -4.48 5.27 -4.63
C ILE A 43 -3.79 5.29 -5.99
N TYR A 44 -2.52 5.68 -5.98
CA TYR A 44 -1.70 5.83 -7.16
C TYR A 44 -0.50 4.89 -7.12
N ARG A 45 0.13 4.68 -8.25
CA ARG A 45 1.43 4.03 -8.33
C ARG A 45 2.26 4.64 -9.44
N ILE A 46 3.56 4.49 -9.33
CA ILE A 46 4.49 4.74 -10.43
C ILE A 46 4.72 3.40 -11.15
N ASP A 47 4.52 3.39 -12.45
CA ASP A 47 4.88 2.27 -13.32
C ASP A 47 5.72 2.77 -14.51
N ASP A 48 6.00 1.90 -15.46
CA ASP A 48 6.86 2.21 -16.61
C ASP A 48 6.26 3.30 -17.52
N SER A 49 4.94 3.52 -17.47
CA SER A 49 4.22 4.55 -18.21
C SER A 49 4.00 5.86 -17.43
N GLY A 50 4.44 5.92 -16.17
CA GLY A 50 4.31 7.07 -15.29
C GLY A 50 3.34 6.85 -14.13
N VAL A 51 2.77 7.95 -13.60
CA VAL A 51 1.85 7.91 -12.46
C VAL A 51 0.45 7.53 -12.92
N ALA A 52 -0.06 6.43 -12.41
CA ALA A 52 -1.41 5.94 -12.69
C ALA A 52 -2.26 5.86 -11.42
N MET A 53 -3.46 6.41 -11.46
CA MET A 53 -4.45 6.27 -10.40
C MET A 53 -5.17 4.93 -10.54
N ARG A 54 -5.36 4.23 -9.43
CA ARG A 54 -6.27 3.08 -9.39
C ARG A 54 -7.69 3.56 -9.11
N LYS A 55 -8.58 3.21 -10.04
CA LYS A 55 -10.03 3.43 -9.88
C LYS A 55 -10.62 2.36 -8.97
N TRP A 56 -11.83 2.59 -8.50
CA TRP A 56 -12.62 1.60 -7.76
C TRP A 56 -12.15 1.31 -6.34
N GLU A 57 -11.45 2.25 -5.70
CA GLU A 57 -11.01 2.09 -4.30
C GLU A 57 -10.25 0.77 -4.04
N VAL A 58 -9.48 0.34 -5.05
CA VAL A 58 -8.71 -0.90 -5.00
C VAL A 58 -7.23 -0.58 -4.89
N CYS A 59 -6.56 -1.17 -3.90
CA CYS A 59 -5.12 -1.08 -3.78
C CYS A 59 -4.42 -1.74 -4.99
N PRO A 60 -3.42 -1.08 -5.61
CA PRO A 60 -2.58 -1.71 -6.62
C PRO A 60 -1.91 -2.97 -6.08
N THR A 61 -1.61 -3.93 -6.97
CA THR A 61 -0.89 -5.15 -6.60
C THR A 61 0.41 -4.82 -5.87
N LEU A 62 0.55 -5.33 -4.66
CA LEU A 62 1.77 -5.25 -3.87
C LEU A 62 2.79 -6.25 -4.43
N LYS A 63 3.99 -5.78 -4.75
CA LYS A 63 5.02 -6.57 -5.41
C LYS A 63 6.25 -6.73 -4.51
N ALA A 64 6.95 -7.85 -4.65
CA ALA A 64 8.18 -8.13 -3.90
C ALA A 64 9.33 -7.12 -4.15
N ASN A 65 9.27 -6.36 -5.24
CA ASN A 65 10.24 -5.32 -5.56
C ASN A 65 9.86 -3.91 -5.07
N MET A 66 8.85 -3.79 -4.22
CA MET A 66 8.56 -2.54 -3.51
C MET A 66 9.75 -2.14 -2.64
N GLY A 67 9.96 -0.82 -2.51
CA GLY A 67 11.07 -0.27 -1.72
C GLY A 67 12.41 -0.23 -2.46
N THR A 68 12.51 -0.78 -3.67
CA THR A 68 13.65 -0.63 -4.58
C THR A 68 13.37 0.45 -5.62
N TYR A 69 14.42 0.96 -6.25
CA TYR A 69 14.27 1.99 -7.30
C TYR A 69 13.70 1.40 -8.62
N PRO A 70 12.76 2.07 -9.30
CA PRO A 70 11.90 3.15 -8.78
C PRO A 70 10.99 2.62 -7.67
N ASP A 71 10.72 3.48 -6.69
CA ASP A 71 9.95 3.13 -5.52
C ASP A 71 8.52 2.67 -5.91
N ARG A 72 8.31 1.36 -5.96
CA ARG A 72 7.08 0.74 -6.51
C ARG A 72 5.99 0.54 -5.46
N VAL A 73 6.08 1.27 -4.36
CA VAL A 73 5.07 1.27 -3.30
C VAL A 73 3.87 2.11 -3.75
N PRO A 74 2.63 1.70 -3.46
CA PRO A 74 1.46 2.53 -3.71
C PRO A 74 1.55 3.88 -3.00
N ILE A 75 1.03 4.92 -3.63
CA ILE A 75 1.17 6.32 -3.24
C ILE A 75 -0.20 6.93 -3.00
N ILE A 76 -0.31 7.76 -1.98
CA ILE A 76 -1.52 8.51 -1.65
C ILE A 76 -1.18 9.98 -1.37
N ARG A 77 -2.21 10.83 -1.34
CA ARG A 77 -2.15 12.16 -0.76
C ARG A 77 -2.91 12.18 0.56
N ASP A 78 -2.23 12.56 1.63
CA ASP A 78 -2.85 12.83 2.93
C ASP A 78 -2.90 14.33 3.24
N ASP A 79 -3.24 14.70 4.46
CA ASP A 79 -3.34 16.11 4.88
C ASP A 79 -1.95 16.79 4.97
N PHE A 80 -0.87 16.03 4.94
CA PHE A 80 0.51 16.53 5.09
C PHE A 80 1.31 16.51 3.78
N GLY A 81 0.81 15.83 2.74
CA GLY A 81 1.46 15.78 1.44
C GLY A 81 1.27 14.48 0.69
N ILE A 82 2.18 14.22 -0.25
CA ILE A 82 2.19 12.98 -1.04
C ILE A 82 3.15 12.01 -0.38
N ARG A 83 2.66 10.82 -0.10
CA ARG A 83 3.47 9.77 0.53
C ARG A 83 3.21 8.39 -0.04
N LYS A 84 4.16 7.51 0.14
CA LYS A 84 3.96 6.08 -0.06
C LYS A 84 3.26 5.44 1.14
N LEU A 85 2.60 4.32 0.92
CA LEU A 85 2.04 3.52 2.01
C LEU A 85 3.15 3.03 2.93
N THR A 86 2.87 2.94 4.22
CA THR A 86 3.75 2.27 5.16
C THR A 86 3.68 0.75 4.99
N PRO A 87 4.70 -0.01 5.42
CA PRO A 87 4.62 -1.48 5.42
C PRO A 87 3.42 -2.03 6.18
N MET A 88 3.02 -1.38 7.28
CA MET A 88 1.84 -1.79 8.06
C MET A 88 0.53 -1.58 7.30
N GLU A 89 0.40 -0.48 6.55
CA GLU A 89 -0.73 -0.26 5.66
C GLU A 89 -0.76 -1.29 4.52
N CYS A 90 0.40 -1.63 3.95
CA CYS A 90 0.51 -2.69 2.96
C CYS A 90 0.03 -4.05 3.50
N LEU A 91 0.41 -4.42 4.72
CA LEU A 91 -0.08 -5.63 5.37
C LEU A 91 -1.59 -5.57 5.64
N ALA A 92 -2.11 -4.40 6.06
CA ALA A 92 -3.54 -4.22 6.28
C ALA A 92 -4.34 -4.43 5.00
N PHE A 93 -3.84 -3.99 3.84
CA PHE A 93 -4.45 -4.29 2.53
C PHE A 93 -4.43 -5.78 2.17
N GLN A 94 -3.49 -6.54 2.73
CA GLN A 94 -3.46 -8.00 2.61
C GLN A 94 -4.33 -8.72 3.66
N GLY A 95 -4.99 -7.98 4.54
CA GLY A 95 -5.87 -8.52 5.58
C GLY A 95 -5.16 -9.01 6.84
N TYR A 96 -3.93 -8.60 7.08
CA TYR A 96 -3.23 -8.89 8.33
C TYR A 96 -3.82 -8.08 9.49
N PRO A 97 -3.88 -8.66 10.70
CA PRO A 97 -4.40 -7.95 11.86
C PRO A 97 -3.47 -6.82 12.31
N LYS A 98 -4.06 -5.78 12.92
CA LYS A 98 -3.33 -4.56 13.35
C LYS A 98 -2.21 -4.81 14.36
N HIS A 99 -2.25 -5.89 15.11
CA HIS A 99 -1.22 -6.24 16.07
C HIS A 99 0.02 -6.89 15.45
N TYR A 100 -0.03 -7.26 14.18
CA TYR A 100 1.14 -7.75 13.46
C TYR A 100 2.15 -6.61 13.30
N ALA A 101 3.42 -6.87 13.54
CA ALA A 101 4.47 -5.87 13.44
C ALA A 101 5.76 -6.46 12.89
N PHE A 102 6.48 -5.67 12.11
CA PHE A 102 7.85 -5.99 11.72
C PHE A 102 8.81 -5.69 12.89
N LYS A 103 9.69 -6.63 13.18
CA LYS A 103 10.72 -6.49 14.23
C LYS A 103 12.09 -6.76 13.64
N GLY A 104 13.03 -5.82 13.83
CA GLY A 104 14.44 -6.03 13.48
C GLY A 104 14.72 -6.15 11.98
N VAL A 105 13.84 -5.66 11.11
CA VAL A 105 14.03 -5.66 9.66
C VAL A 105 14.14 -4.25 9.11
N SER A 106 14.90 -4.06 8.03
CA SER A 106 14.98 -2.78 7.32
C SER A 106 13.65 -2.46 6.63
N LEU A 107 13.45 -1.17 6.30
CA LEU A 107 12.26 -0.73 5.57
C LEU A 107 12.11 -1.44 4.22
N GLU A 108 13.20 -1.61 3.48
CA GLU A 108 13.23 -2.35 2.21
C GLU A 108 12.80 -3.80 2.40
N SER A 109 13.34 -4.48 3.42
CA SER A 109 12.97 -5.86 3.75
C SER A 109 11.50 -5.97 4.14
N ALA A 110 10.96 -5.00 4.89
CA ALA A 110 9.55 -4.97 5.25
C ALA A 110 8.65 -4.87 4.01
N TYR A 111 8.96 -3.98 3.08
CA TYR A 111 8.22 -3.88 1.81
C TYR A 111 8.31 -5.16 0.97
N LYS A 112 9.48 -5.75 0.88
CA LYS A 112 9.68 -7.03 0.18
C LYS A 112 8.81 -8.14 0.77
N GLN A 113 8.75 -8.22 2.10
CA GLN A 113 7.90 -9.19 2.79
C GLN A 113 6.42 -8.94 2.50
N CYS A 114 5.96 -7.68 2.51
CA CYS A 114 4.58 -7.34 2.13
C CYS A 114 4.22 -7.82 0.72
N GLY A 115 5.14 -7.68 -0.22
CA GLY A 115 4.92 -8.11 -1.61
C GLY A 115 4.98 -9.62 -1.82
N ASN A 116 5.72 -10.35 -0.97
CA ASN A 116 5.84 -11.80 -1.03
C ASN A 116 4.74 -12.54 -0.26
N THR A 117 3.95 -11.83 0.53
CA THR A 117 2.90 -12.46 1.34
C THR A 117 1.62 -12.71 0.54
N VAL A 118 0.65 -13.30 1.18
CA VAL A 118 -0.64 -13.66 0.60
C VAL A 118 -1.77 -12.81 1.17
N CYS A 119 -2.85 -12.69 0.41
CA CYS A 119 -4.08 -12.07 0.88
C CYS A 119 -4.78 -13.02 1.87
N VAL A 120 -4.78 -12.66 3.15
CA VAL A 120 -5.29 -13.52 4.24
C VAL A 120 -6.75 -13.93 4.06
N PRO A 121 -7.70 -13.05 3.69
CA PRO A 121 -9.08 -13.47 3.45
C PRO A 121 -9.23 -14.51 2.34
N VAL A 122 -8.45 -14.42 1.28
CA VAL A 122 -8.47 -15.39 0.17
C VAL A 122 -7.99 -16.75 0.64
N VAL A 123 -6.86 -16.81 1.33
CA VAL A 123 -6.31 -18.08 1.87
C VAL A 123 -7.26 -18.70 2.88
N ARG A 124 -7.88 -17.89 3.74
CA ARG A 124 -8.90 -18.36 4.69
C ARG A 124 -10.08 -19.00 3.96
N SER A 125 -10.63 -18.34 2.95
CA SER A 125 -11.75 -18.87 2.16
C SER A 125 -11.40 -20.20 1.49
N ILE A 126 -10.20 -20.34 0.97
CA ILE A 126 -9.71 -21.61 0.38
C ILE A 126 -9.62 -22.71 1.45
N ALA A 127 -9.01 -22.40 2.59
CA ALA A 127 -8.86 -23.32 3.71
C ALA A 127 -10.22 -23.81 4.24
N ASP A 128 -11.17 -22.90 4.42
CA ASP A 128 -12.52 -23.22 4.87
C ASP A 128 -13.24 -24.16 3.90
N ASN A 129 -13.04 -23.99 2.60
CA ASN A 129 -13.61 -24.88 1.58
C ASN A 129 -12.94 -26.27 1.58
N ILE A 130 -11.62 -26.33 1.79
CA ILE A 130 -10.91 -27.62 1.92
C ILE A 130 -11.40 -28.39 3.14
N ILE A 131 -11.54 -27.72 4.28
CA ILE A 131 -12.02 -28.34 5.53
C ILE A 131 -13.42 -28.93 5.36
N LYS A 132 -14.29 -28.29 4.58
CA LYS A 132 -15.66 -28.82 4.32
C LYS A 132 -15.68 -30.12 3.50
N ILE A 133 -14.60 -30.42 2.78
CA ILE A 133 -14.48 -31.61 1.93
C ILE A 133 -13.82 -32.78 2.70
N LEU A 134 -13.03 -32.46 3.71
CA LEU A 134 -12.38 -33.45 4.56
C LEU A 134 -13.34 -34.04 5.60
#